data_5d5f5961c510f1c5f82ec8944394b059
#
_entry.id   5d5f5961c510f1c5f82ec8944394b059
#
_cell.length_a   1.000
_cell.length_b   1.000
_cell.length_c   1.000
_cell.angle_alpha   90.00
_cell.angle_beta   90.00
_cell.angle_gamma   90.00
#
_symmetry.space_group_name_H-M   'P 1'
#
loop_
_entity.id
_entity.type
_entity.pdbx_description
1 polymer ?
#
loop_
_entity_poly.entity_id
_entity_poly.type
_entity_poly.pdbx_seq_one_letter_code
_entity_poly.pdbx_strand_id
1 'polypeptide(L)'
;MRTLGDMYADLEQGAKNGLELHYDSILKGREGITHRQKVRNQYLNIVDIPPVDGCDIITTIDVGMQDIAEKALIDELKEINGTVGVAILMEVKTGEIKAIVNMTKCNDGVYREIRNNAVSDMMEPGSTFKTASIMVALEDGKITPDQIVETGHGVYTMHGRPMRDHNWTRGGYGAIDVTKVLMVSSNIGVSRLIDENYHDHPEKFVEGLYKLGLSTPLELDIPGAAKKPNIRMPNKDNWSKTALAWMSIGYETQVPPINTLTFYNAIANDGVMVKPKFVKSIVKDGEVVEEVPTKVLNPSIASPKTIDQIQTILEKVVSEGLGKRAGSKQFSVSGKTGTAQVSQGRDGYKSGVMHYLVSFC
;
A
#
# COMPACT_ATOMS: atom_id res chain seq x y z
N MET A 1 -11.10 -2.46 -16.00
CA MET A 1 -10.11 -2.14 -14.92
C MET A 1 -10.69 -1.03 -14.06
N ARG A 2 -10.90 -1.27 -12.74
CA ARG A 2 -11.56 -0.31 -11.83
C ARG A 2 -10.73 0.95 -11.57
N THR A 3 -9.46 0.88 -11.82
CA THR A 3 -8.58 2.06 -11.74
C THR A 3 -8.82 3.02 -12.90
N LEU A 4 -8.96 2.52 -14.12
CA LEU A 4 -9.24 3.36 -15.29
C LEU A 4 -10.70 3.84 -15.29
N GLY A 5 -11.64 2.96 -15.19
CA GLY A 5 -13.06 3.24 -15.25
C GLY A 5 -13.83 2.16 -16.00
N ASP A 6 -15.09 2.45 -16.34
CA ASP A 6 -15.98 1.54 -17.06
C ASP A 6 -16.10 1.91 -18.56
N MET A 7 -15.19 2.73 -19.08
CA MET A 7 -15.09 3.14 -20.48
C MET A 7 -16.38 3.81 -21.02
N TYR A 8 -17.02 4.65 -20.18
CA TYR A 8 -18.30 5.30 -20.56
C TYR A 8 -19.31 4.32 -21.16
N ALA A 9 -19.47 3.16 -20.52
CA ALA A 9 -20.39 2.11 -20.99
C ALA A 9 -21.81 2.61 -21.27
N ASP A 10 -22.16 3.78 -20.74
CA ASP A 10 -23.40 4.51 -20.98
C ASP A 10 -23.10 6.01 -20.98
N LEU A 11 -23.06 6.61 -22.17
CA LEU A 11 -22.76 8.03 -22.38
C LEU A 11 -23.76 8.96 -21.69
N GLU A 12 -25.03 8.56 -21.54
CA GLU A 12 -26.06 9.36 -20.88
C GLU A 12 -25.84 9.43 -19.36
N GLN A 13 -25.24 8.38 -18.76
CA GLN A 13 -24.99 8.32 -17.33
C GLN A 13 -23.60 8.87 -16.92
N GLY A 14 -22.72 9.13 -17.87
CA GLY A 14 -21.35 9.60 -17.64
C GLY A 14 -20.47 8.55 -16.97
N ALA A 15 -19.28 8.99 -16.53
CA ALA A 15 -18.30 8.14 -15.85
C ALA A 15 -18.77 7.73 -14.45
N LYS A 16 -18.53 6.46 -14.06
CA LYS A 16 -19.01 5.89 -12.78
C LYS A 16 -17.91 5.67 -11.76
N ASN A 17 -16.68 5.46 -12.18
CA ASN A 17 -15.55 5.14 -11.28
C ASN A 17 -14.20 5.41 -11.95
N GLY A 18 -13.13 5.21 -11.18
CA GLY A 18 -11.77 5.28 -11.67
C GLY A 18 -11.32 6.68 -12.11
N LEU A 19 -10.29 6.72 -12.94
CA LEU A 19 -9.76 7.94 -13.54
C LEU A 19 -10.79 8.62 -14.45
N GLU A 20 -11.61 7.85 -15.15
CA GLU A 20 -12.69 8.40 -15.97
C GLU A 20 -13.63 9.30 -15.14
N LEU A 21 -14.03 8.88 -13.94
CA LEU A 21 -14.86 9.70 -13.06
C LEU A 21 -14.11 10.94 -12.54
N HIS A 22 -12.86 10.79 -12.17
CA HIS A 22 -12.07 11.92 -11.67
C HIS A 22 -11.86 12.98 -12.75
N TYR A 23 -11.60 12.56 -13.98
CA TYR A 23 -11.32 13.43 -15.13
C TYR A 23 -12.51 13.60 -16.09
N ASP A 24 -13.74 13.26 -15.67
CA ASP A 24 -14.94 13.32 -16.54
C ASP A 24 -15.11 14.67 -17.23
N SER A 25 -14.93 15.77 -16.52
CA SER A 25 -15.05 17.13 -17.07
C SER A 25 -14.04 17.46 -18.18
N ILE A 26 -12.92 16.75 -18.20
CA ILE A 26 -11.85 16.92 -19.19
C ILE A 26 -12.08 15.98 -20.38
N LEU A 27 -12.47 14.74 -20.09
CA LEU A 27 -12.62 13.68 -21.09
C LEU A 27 -13.83 13.89 -22.01
N LYS A 28 -14.97 14.33 -21.47
CA LYS A 28 -16.23 14.35 -22.23
C LYS A 28 -16.43 15.55 -23.18
N GLY A 29 -15.56 16.56 -23.08
CA GLY A 29 -15.67 17.75 -23.91
C GLY A 29 -16.94 18.57 -23.66
N ARG A 30 -17.49 19.17 -24.71
CA ARG A 30 -18.74 19.95 -24.66
C ARG A 30 -19.65 19.55 -25.80
N GLU A 31 -20.92 19.32 -25.48
CA GLU A 31 -21.94 19.01 -26.47
C GLU A 31 -22.20 20.20 -27.38
N GLY A 32 -22.47 19.92 -28.67
CA GLY A 32 -22.94 20.90 -29.61
C GLY A 32 -24.45 21.10 -29.49
N ILE A 33 -24.92 22.23 -29.99
CA ILE A 33 -26.36 22.54 -30.09
C ILE A 33 -26.77 22.51 -31.52
N THR A 34 -27.85 21.77 -31.83
CA THR A 34 -28.46 21.71 -33.14
C THR A 34 -29.93 22.00 -33.04
N HIS A 35 -30.48 22.67 -34.05
CA HIS A 35 -31.92 22.83 -34.22
C HIS A 35 -32.39 22.21 -35.54
N ARG A 36 -33.66 21.85 -35.60
CA ARG A 36 -34.29 21.29 -36.78
C ARG A 36 -34.97 22.40 -37.56
N GLN A 37 -34.52 22.66 -38.77
CA GLN A 37 -35.10 23.69 -39.64
C GLN A 37 -35.76 23.02 -40.87
N LYS A 38 -36.98 23.41 -41.18
CA LYS A 38 -37.67 22.94 -42.39
C LYS A 38 -37.21 23.77 -43.61
N VAL A 39 -36.53 23.12 -44.54
CA VAL A 39 -36.10 23.73 -45.80
C VAL A 39 -36.84 23.03 -46.93
N ARG A 40 -37.81 23.73 -47.57
CA ARG A 40 -38.75 23.16 -48.55
C ARG A 40 -39.53 21.99 -47.91
N ASN A 41 -39.40 20.74 -48.45
CA ASN A 41 -40.10 19.56 -47.96
C ASN A 41 -39.24 18.62 -47.10
N GLN A 42 -38.06 19.09 -46.68
CA GLN A 42 -37.15 18.29 -45.87
C GLN A 42 -36.81 19.03 -44.59
N TYR A 43 -36.53 18.27 -43.50
CA TYR A 43 -35.97 18.81 -42.25
C TYR A 43 -34.47 18.61 -42.27
N LEU A 44 -33.72 19.69 -42.06
CA LEU A 44 -32.28 19.68 -41.92
C LEU A 44 -31.92 19.99 -40.45
N ASN A 45 -30.94 19.29 -39.93
CA ASN A 45 -30.33 19.64 -38.66
C ASN A 45 -29.26 20.72 -38.90
N ILE A 46 -29.49 21.90 -38.36
CA ILE A 46 -28.55 23.01 -38.42
C ILE A 46 -27.75 23.01 -37.13
N VAL A 47 -26.43 23.07 -37.23
CA VAL A 47 -25.53 23.15 -36.07
C VAL A 47 -25.40 24.63 -35.67
N ASP A 48 -25.93 24.99 -34.50
CA ASP A 48 -25.83 26.33 -33.91
C ASP A 48 -24.50 26.53 -33.18
N ILE A 49 -24.13 25.48 -32.41
CA ILE A 49 -22.84 25.45 -31.69
C ILE A 49 -22.23 24.10 -32.01
N PRO A 50 -21.02 24.07 -32.60
CA PRO A 50 -20.36 22.78 -32.85
C PRO A 50 -19.93 22.12 -31.53
N PRO A 51 -19.93 20.77 -31.44
CA PRO A 51 -19.36 20.06 -30.31
C PRO A 51 -17.85 20.35 -30.22
N VAL A 52 -17.33 20.26 -29.02
CA VAL A 52 -15.89 20.36 -28.77
C VAL A 52 -15.42 19.07 -28.13
N ASP A 53 -14.49 18.37 -28.77
CA ASP A 53 -13.93 17.14 -28.24
C ASP A 53 -13.24 17.35 -26.90
N GLY A 54 -13.26 16.35 -26.05
CA GLY A 54 -12.53 16.31 -24.81
C GLY A 54 -11.03 16.16 -25.02
N CYS A 55 -10.31 16.02 -23.93
CA CYS A 55 -8.89 15.67 -23.95
C CYS A 55 -8.71 14.16 -23.77
N ASP A 56 -7.54 13.67 -24.16
CA ASP A 56 -7.08 12.32 -23.83
C ASP A 56 -6.25 12.35 -22.56
N ILE A 57 -6.28 11.28 -21.78
CA ILE A 57 -5.44 11.11 -20.59
C ILE A 57 -4.44 9.98 -20.85
N ILE A 58 -3.17 10.33 -20.81
CA ILE A 58 -2.08 9.35 -20.88
C ILE A 58 -1.77 8.86 -19.47
N THR A 59 -2.05 7.59 -19.22
CA THR A 59 -1.80 6.97 -17.91
C THR A 59 -0.34 6.54 -17.75
N THR A 60 0.06 6.28 -16.51
CA THR A 60 1.39 5.74 -16.20
C THR A 60 1.46 4.23 -16.30
N ILE A 61 0.31 3.57 -16.50
CA ILE A 61 0.20 2.11 -16.58
C ILE A 61 0.96 1.58 -17.79
N ASP A 62 1.83 0.62 -17.55
CA ASP A 62 2.50 -0.18 -18.58
C ASP A 62 1.71 -1.47 -18.80
N VAL A 63 1.18 -1.65 -20.00
CA VAL A 63 0.32 -2.79 -20.35
C VAL A 63 1.03 -4.13 -20.14
N GLY A 64 2.31 -4.22 -20.54
CA GLY A 64 3.08 -5.45 -20.37
C GLY A 64 3.31 -5.80 -18.90
N MET A 65 3.66 -4.82 -18.06
CA MET A 65 3.79 -5.02 -16.62
C MET A 65 2.46 -5.36 -15.96
N GLN A 66 1.36 -4.71 -16.40
CA GLN A 66 0.01 -5.00 -15.92
C GLN A 66 -0.40 -6.45 -16.20
N ASP A 67 -0.19 -6.94 -17.41
CA ASP A 67 -0.54 -8.31 -17.83
C ASP A 67 0.28 -9.36 -17.05
N ILE A 68 1.58 -9.11 -16.86
CA ILE A 68 2.45 -10.00 -16.08
C ILE A 68 1.98 -10.04 -14.61
N ALA A 69 1.70 -8.87 -14.01
CA ALA A 69 1.26 -8.78 -12.64
C ALA A 69 -0.11 -9.46 -12.42
N GLU A 70 -1.05 -9.27 -13.36
CA GLU A 70 -2.37 -9.90 -13.32
C GLU A 70 -2.27 -11.42 -13.37
N LYS A 71 -1.52 -11.94 -14.33
CA LYS A 71 -1.31 -13.38 -14.46
C LYS A 71 -0.67 -13.97 -13.22
N ALA A 72 0.42 -13.38 -12.72
CA ALA A 72 1.13 -13.87 -11.55
C ALA A 72 0.23 -13.86 -10.31
N LEU A 73 -0.56 -12.80 -10.12
CA LEU A 73 -1.50 -12.70 -9.00
C LEU A 73 -2.59 -13.76 -9.06
N ILE A 74 -3.18 -13.99 -10.25
CA ILE A 74 -4.24 -15.00 -10.43
C ILE A 74 -3.69 -16.41 -10.20
N ASP A 75 -2.49 -16.71 -10.68
CA ASP A 75 -1.85 -18.01 -10.51
C ASP A 75 -1.59 -18.28 -9.01
N GLU A 76 -1.04 -17.32 -8.27
CA GLU A 76 -0.85 -17.43 -6.82
C GLU A 76 -2.18 -17.57 -6.07
N LEU A 77 -3.19 -16.76 -6.39
CA LEU A 77 -4.51 -16.83 -5.77
C LEU A 77 -5.18 -18.21 -5.96
N LYS A 78 -4.98 -18.85 -7.11
CA LYS A 78 -5.45 -20.22 -7.35
C LYS A 78 -4.69 -21.23 -6.52
N GLU A 79 -3.36 -21.09 -6.42
CA GLU A 79 -2.49 -22.00 -5.64
C GLU A 79 -2.85 -21.98 -4.15
N ILE A 80 -3.02 -20.80 -3.55
CA ILE A 80 -3.36 -20.65 -2.13
C ILE A 80 -4.86 -20.67 -1.85
N ASN A 81 -5.72 -20.85 -2.86
CA ASN A 81 -7.16 -20.70 -2.77
C ASN A 81 -7.60 -19.35 -2.16
N GLY A 82 -6.90 -18.28 -2.51
CA GLY A 82 -7.16 -16.94 -2.02
C GLY A 82 -8.48 -16.38 -2.56
N THR A 83 -9.15 -15.52 -1.78
CA THR A 83 -10.43 -14.91 -2.17
C THR A 83 -10.28 -13.53 -2.78
N VAL A 84 -9.29 -12.77 -2.31
CA VAL A 84 -8.98 -11.42 -2.80
C VAL A 84 -7.48 -11.28 -2.93
N GLY A 85 -7.02 -10.63 -3.99
CA GLY A 85 -5.61 -10.32 -4.21
C GLY A 85 -5.41 -8.94 -4.80
N VAL A 86 -4.26 -8.36 -4.46
CA VAL A 86 -3.80 -7.05 -4.95
C VAL A 86 -2.34 -7.16 -5.33
N ALA A 87 -1.97 -6.62 -6.48
CA ALA A 87 -0.57 -6.39 -6.88
C ALA A 87 -0.41 -4.97 -7.37
N ILE A 88 0.62 -4.26 -6.90
CA ILE A 88 0.91 -2.87 -7.29
C ILE A 88 2.39 -2.75 -7.59
N LEU A 89 2.73 -2.17 -8.74
CA LEU A 89 4.09 -1.81 -9.13
C LEU A 89 4.19 -0.29 -9.24
N MET A 90 5.18 0.27 -8.58
CA MET A 90 5.43 1.72 -8.53
C MET A 90 6.89 2.00 -8.87
N GLU A 91 7.11 2.96 -9.75
CA GLU A 91 8.44 3.46 -10.06
C GLU A 91 8.96 4.33 -8.93
N VAL A 92 10.16 4.01 -8.43
CA VAL A 92 10.68 4.57 -7.18
C VAL A 92 10.79 6.10 -7.21
N LYS A 93 11.43 6.65 -8.25
CA LYS A 93 11.75 8.09 -8.34
C LYS A 93 10.56 8.98 -8.66
N THR A 94 9.65 8.50 -9.47
CA THR A 94 8.56 9.31 -10.02
C THR A 94 7.22 9.13 -9.30
N GLY A 95 7.04 7.99 -8.62
CA GLY A 95 5.76 7.60 -8.05
C GLY A 95 4.77 7.04 -9.09
N GLU A 96 5.19 6.85 -10.34
CA GLU A 96 4.33 6.32 -11.40
C GLU A 96 3.89 4.90 -11.09
N ILE A 97 2.60 4.67 -11.08
CA ILE A 97 2.03 3.32 -10.97
C ILE A 97 2.10 2.65 -12.33
N LYS A 98 2.97 1.65 -12.45
CA LYS A 98 3.16 0.90 -13.70
C LYS A 98 2.19 -0.27 -13.84
N ALA A 99 1.75 -0.84 -12.71
CA ALA A 99 0.69 -1.84 -12.69
C ALA A 99 -0.12 -1.73 -11.39
N ILE A 100 -1.41 -2.00 -11.48
CA ILE A 100 -2.30 -2.10 -10.33
C ILE A 100 -3.40 -3.12 -10.64
N VAL A 101 -3.34 -4.24 -9.94
CA VAL A 101 -4.23 -5.39 -10.15
C VAL A 101 -5.05 -5.63 -8.90
N ASN A 102 -6.35 -5.82 -9.08
CA ASN A 102 -7.29 -6.12 -8.02
C ASN A 102 -8.15 -7.31 -8.43
N MET A 103 -8.01 -8.46 -7.78
CA MET A 103 -8.76 -9.66 -8.15
C MET A 103 -9.58 -10.16 -6.97
N THR A 104 -10.83 -10.47 -7.27
CA THR A 104 -11.77 -11.08 -6.32
C THR A 104 -12.33 -12.36 -6.93
N LYS A 105 -12.30 -13.45 -6.16
CA LYS A 105 -12.90 -14.73 -6.54
C LYS A 105 -14.43 -14.60 -6.52
N CYS A 106 -15.07 -14.76 -7.68
CA CYS A 106 -16.52 -14.73 -7.82
C CYS A 106 -17.15 -16.08 -7.48
N ASN A 107 -18.49 -16.12 -7.35
CA ASN A 107 -19.22 -17.34 -7.00
C ASN A 107 -19.04 -18.48 -8.02
N ASP A 108 -18.73 -18.15 -9.28
CA ASP A 108 -18.42 -19.11 -10.35
C ASP A 108 -16.97 -19.60 -10.32
N GLY A 109 -16.18 -19.18 -9.32
CA GLY A 109 -14.77 -19.54 -9.15
C GLY A 109 -13.80 -18.73 -10.01
N VAL A 110 -14.30 -17.82 -10.88
CA VAL A 110 -13.46 -16.98 -11.72
C VAL A 110 -13.03 -15.74 -10.97
N TYR A 111 -11.78 -15.31 -11.14
CA TYR A 111 -11.26 -14.07 -10.58
C TYR A 111 -11.60 -12.90 -11.50
N ARG A 112 -12.17 -11.84 -10.92
CA ARG A 112 -12.52 -10.59 -11.63
C ARG A 112 -12.19 -9.37 -10.81
N GLU A 113 -11.96 -8.26 -11.48
CA GLU A 113 -11.79 -6.96 -10.82
C GLU A 113 -13.17 -6.38 -10.48
N ILE A 114 -13.57 -6.49 -9.22
CA ILE A 114 -14.86 -6.01 -8.71
C ILE A 114 -14.71 -4.63 -8.07
N ARG A 115 -13.62 -4.42 -7.32
CA ARG A 115 -13.36 -3.22 -6.56
C ARG A 115 -11.87 -2.90 -6.59
N ASN A 116 -11.50 -1.62 -6.44
CA ASN A 116 -10.10 -1.21 -6.32
C ASN A 116 -9.62 -1.34 -4.87
N ASN A 117 -9.37 -2.57 -4.44
CA ASN A 117 -8.95 -2.91 -3.09
C ASN A 117 -7.57 -2.30 -2.74
N ALA A 118 -6.72 -2.11 -3.75
CA ALA A 118 -5.38 -1.52 -3.59
C ALA A 118 -5.42 -0.15 -2.91
N VAL A 119 -6.44 0.66 -3.21
CA VAL A 119 -6.58 2.04 -2.72
C VAL A 119 -7.66 2.21 -1.64
N SER A 120 -8.60 1.29 -1.54
CA SER A 120 -9.78 1.44 -0.68
C SER A 120 -9.77 0.57 0.58
N ASP A 121 -9.07 -0.57 0.58
CA ASP A 121 -9.14 -1.51 1.69
C ASP A 121 -8.29 -1.07 2.88
N MET A 122 -8.96 -0.89 4.00
CA MET A 122 -8.32 -0.61 5.28
C MET A 122 -8.04 -1.94 6.00
N MET A 123 -6.78 -2.36 6.00
CA MET A 123 -6.38 -3.64 6.60
C MET A 123 -5.22 -3.49 7.57
N GLU A 124 -5.12 -4.44 8.49
CA GLU A 124 -3.97 -4.53 9.38
C GLU A 124 -2.74 -4.98 8.56
N PRO A 125 -1.66 -4.16 8.52
CA PRO A 125 -0.49 -4.42 7.69
C PRO A 125 0.37 -5.60 8.19
N GLY A 126 0.10 -6.09 9.39
CA GLY A 126 0.84 -7.18 10.00
C GLY A 126 2.35 -6.95 10.00
N SER A 127 3.12 -8.01 9.77
CA SER A 127 4.58 -7.94 9.87
C SER A 127 5.31 -7.01 8.90
N THR A 128 4.63 -6.47 7.88
CA THR A 128 5.23 -5.39 7.06
C THR A 128 5.40 -4.11 7.87
N PHE A 129 4.57 -3.88 8.88
CA PHE A 129 4.65 -2.73 9.77
C PHE A 129 5.88 -2.73 10.69
N LYS A 130 6.48 -3.91 10.95
CA LYS A 130 7.68 -4.04 11.79
C LYS A 130 8.87 -3.22 11.28
N THR A 131 8.97 -3.03 9.97
CA THR A 131 9.97 -2.16 9.36
C THR A 131 9.84 -0.73 9.89
N ALA A 132 8.63 -0.19 9.91
CA ALA A 132 8.37 1.14 10.46
C ALA A 132 8.66 1.22 11.96
N SER A 133 8.28 0.20 12.72
CA SER A 133 8.54 0.14 14.16
C SER A 133 10.03 0.18 14.49
N ILE A 134 10.81 -0.62 13.79
CA ILE A 134 12.28 -0.60 13.95
C ILE A 134 12.88 0.73 13.48
N MET A 135 12.38 1.29 12.36
CA MET A 135 12.85 2.61 11.88
C MET A 135 12.64 3.72 12.92
N VAL A 136 11.46 3.77 13.58
CA VAL A 136 11.21 4.75 14.65
C VAL A 136 12.24 4.61 15.76
N ALA A 137 12.51 3.40 16.23
CA ALA A 137 13.45 3.18 17.32
C ALA A 137 14.92 3.44 16.94
N LEU A 138 15.31 3.17 15.68
CA LEU A 138 16.62 3.52 15.13
C LEU A 138 16.78 5.03 15.01
N GLU A 139 15.77 5.73 14.48
CA GLU A 139 15.79 7.19 14.28
C GLU A 139 15.87 7.94 15.61
N ASP A 140 15.16 7.48 16.63
CA ASP A 140 15.22 8.04 17.99
C ASP A 140 16.49 7.62 18.75
N GLY A 141 17.39 6.82 18.16
CA GLY A 141 18.62 6.34 18.78
C GLY A 141 18.38 5.42 19.98
N LYS A 142 17.21 4.81 20.06
CA LYS A 142 16.82 3.89 21.15
C LYS A 142 17.42 2.50 20.99
N ILE A 143 17.69 2.10 19.76
CA ILE A 143 18.27 0.79 19.43
C ILE A 143 19.36 0.95 18.36
N THR A 144 20.19 -0.09 18.21
CA THR A 144 21.16 -0.22 17.12
C THR A 144 20.94 -1.55 16.36
N PRO A 145 21.36 -1.69 15.08
CA PRO A 145 21.15 -2.90 14.28
C PRO A 145 21.77 -4.17 14.90
N ASP A 146 22.84 -4.03 15.66
CA ASP A 146 23.60 -5.10 16.32
C ASP A 146 23.16 -5.35 17.78
N GLN A 147 22.27 -4.53 18.33
CA GLN A 147 21.74 -4.72 19.68
C GLN A 147 21.04 -6.07 19.82
N ILE A 148 21.41 -6.82 20.85
CA ILE A 148 20.80 -8.12 21.13
C ILE A 148 19.50 -7.95 21.90
N VAL A 149 18.48 -8.72 21.48
CA VAL A 149 17.21 -8.89 22.19
C VAL A 149 16.94 -10.37 22.43
N GLU A 150 16.53 -10.70 23.64
CA GLU A 150 16.17 -12.07 24.02
C GLU A 150 14.74 -12.38 23.59
N THR A 151 14.56 -13.36 22.70
CA THR A 151 13.23 -13.82 22.24
C THR A 151 12.82 -15.17 22.85
N GLY A 152 13.73 -15.78 23.62
CA GLY A 152 13.50 -17.03 24.34
C GLY A 152 13.14 -18.19 23.42
N HIS A 153 12.29 -19.06 23.92
CA HIS A 153 11.83 -20.24 23.21
C HIS A 153 10.65 -19.97 22.25
N GLY A 154 10.48 -18.70 21.82
CA GLY A 154 9.44 -18.32 20.85
C GLY A 154 8.06 -18.07 21.45
N VAL A 155 7.93 -18.01 22.78
CA VAL A 155 6.74 -17.54 23.49
C VAL A 155 7.17 -16.57 24.60
N TYR A 156 6.55 -15.40 24.63
CA TYR A 156 6.79 -14.37 25.64
C TYR A 156 5.48 -13.79 26.15
N THR A 157 5.33 -13.61 27.46
CA THR A 157 4.13 -13.01 28.04
C THR A 157 4.25 -11.49 28.05
N MET A 158 3.53 -10.83 27.15
CA MET A 158 3.49 -9.38 27.02
C MET A 158 2.22 -8.84 27.70
N HIS A 159 2.37 -8.13 28.83
CA HIS A 159 1.26 -7.57 29.62
C HIS A 159 0.11 -8.58 29.88
N GLY A 160 0.45 -9.83 30.23
CA GLY A 160 -0.52 -10.88 30.54
C GLY A 160 -1.08 -11.61 29.30
N ARG A 161 -0.62 -11.28 28.08
CA ARG A 161 -1.01 -11.97 26.84
C ARG A 161 0.18 -12.66 26.20
N PRO A 162 0.02 -13.90 25.70
CA PRO A 162 1.11 -14.60 25.03
C PRO A 162 1.38 -14.00 23.64
N MET A 163 2.61 -13.55 23.42
CA MET A 163 3.16 -13.20 22.11
C MET A 163 3.97 -14.40 21.61
N ARG A 164 3.82 -14.76 20.34
CA ARG A 164 4.50 -15.93 19.77
C ARG A 164 5.23 -15.57 18.49
N ASP A 165 6.43 -16.11 18.34
CA ASP A 165 7.14 -16.18 17.07
C ASP A 165 6.65 -17.40 16.26
N HIS A 166 6.79 -17.35 14.94
CA HIS A 166 6.27 -18.42 14.07
C HIS A 166 6.96 -19.77 14.29
N ASN A 167 8.15 -19.80 14.90
CA ASN A 167 8.92 -21.01 15.21
C ASN A 167 8.81 -21.45 16.68
N TRP A 168 7.81 -20.99 17.43
CA TRP A 168 7.65 -21.27 18.85
C TRP A 168 7.57 -22.78 19.16
N THR A 169 7.05 -23.59 18.22
CA THR A 169 7.01 -25.07 18.36
C THR A 169 8.35 -25.72 18.03
N ARG A 170 9.33 -24.95 17.53
CA ARG A 170 10.66 -25.42 17.13
C ARG A 170 11.78 -24.82 17.96
N GLY A 171 11.47 -24.30 19.16
CA GLY A 171 12.42 -23.83 20.16
C GLY A 171 12.74 -22.34 20.15
N GLY A 172 12.05 -21.53 19.30
CA GLY A 172 12.26 -20.06 19.26
C GLY A 172 13.60 -19.66 18.61
N TYR A 173 13.98 -18.42 18.83
CA TYR A 173 15.22 -17.86 18.26
C TYR A 173 16.31 -17.54 19.33
N GLY A 174 15.95 -17.56 20.64
CA GLY A 174 16.86 -17.18 21.71
C GLY A 174 17.28 -15.70 21.63
N ALA A 175 18.54 -15.45 21.89
CA ALA A 175 19.14 -14.11 21.79
C ALA A 175 19.54 -13.83 20.33
N ILE A 176 18.97 -12.79 19.71
CA ILE A 176 19.25 -12.37 18.33
C ILE A 176 19.39 -10.86 18.23
N ASP A 177 20.16 -10.36 17.26
CA ASP A 177 20.28 -8.94 17.01
C ASP A 177 19.05 -8.35 16.27
N VAL A 178 18.94 -7.01 16.28
CA VAL A 178 17.83 -6.28 15.63
C VAL A 178 17.75 -6.58 14.13
N THR A 179 18.87 -6.72 13.44
CA THR A 179 18.92 -7.13 12.04
C THR A 179 18.23 -8.48 11.86
N LYS A 180 18.61 -9.47 12.68
CA LYS A 180 18.00 -10.81 12.64
C LYS A 180 16.54 -10.81 13.04
N VAL A 181 16.09 -9.94 13.96
CA VAL A 181 14.68 -9.76 14.32
C VAL A 181 13.83 -9.48 13.10
N LEU A 182 14.25 -8.57 12.21
CA LEU A 182 13.53 -8.30 10.94
C LEU A 182 13.68 -9.43 9.92
N MET A 183 14.88 -10.02 9.79
CA MET A 183 15.14 -11.13 8.85
C MET A 183 14.24 -12.34 9.11
N VAL A 184 14.01 -12.68 10.37
CA VAL A 184 13.14 -13.80 10.77
C VAL A 184 11.74 -13.36 11.17
N SER A 185 11.44 -12.06 11.03
CA SER A 185 10.13 -11.48 11.37
C SER A 185 9.65 -11.81 12.79
N SER A 186 10.55 -11.75 13.79
CA SER A 186 10.19 -12.05 15.18
C SER A 186 9.17 -11.04 15.72
N ASN A 187 8.03 -11.55 16.20
CA ASN A 187 7.03 -10.74 16.90
C ASN A 187 7.56 -10.30 18.27
N ILE A 188 8.18 -11.24 18.97
CA ILE A 188 8.70 -11.01 20.33
C ILE A 188 9.82 -9.98 20.29
N GLY A 189 10.76 -10.13 19.34
CA GLY A 189 11.89 -9.20 19.21
C GLY A 189 11.42 -7.76 18.98
N VAL A 190 10.54 -7.53 18.00
CA VAL A 190 10.02 -6.19 17.71
C VAL A 190 9.20 -5.65 18.88
N SER A 191 8.23 -6.42 19.39
CA SER A 191 7.34 -5.93 20.45
C SER A 191 8.10 -5.61 21.74
N ARG A 192 9.12 -6.39 22.12
CA ARG A 192 9.97 -6.10 23.27
C ARG A 192 10.77 -4.82 23.08
N LEU A 193 11.45 -4.68 21.93
CA LEU A 193 12.24 -3.49 21.63
C LEU A 193 11.40 -2.21 21.70
N ILE A 194 10.17 -2.25 21.18
CA ILE A 194 9.30 -1.08 21.21
C ILE A 194 8.69 -0.86 22.60
N ASP A 195 8.23 -1.90 23.27
CA ASP A 195 7.63 -1.78 24.60
C ASP A 195 8.67 -1.30 25.64
N GLU A 196 9.87 -1.87 25.64
CA GLU A 196 10.96 -1.46 26.55
C GLU A 196 11.37 0.01 26.37
N ASN A 197 11.26 0.58 25.18
CA ASN A 197 11.69 1.95 24.88
C ASN A 197 10.58 3.01 24.89
N TYR A 198 9.31 2.61 24.76
CA TYR A 198 8.20 3.54 24.59
C TYR A 198 7.02 3.29 25.53
N HIS A 199 7.09 2.30 26.44
CA HIS A 199 5.98 1.94 27.32
C HIS A 199 5.45 3.13 28.14
N ASP A 200 6.34 3.93 28.71
CA ASP A 200 5.98 5.09 29.52
C ASP A 200 5.49 6.29 28.69
N HIS A 201 5.82 6.33 27.41
CA HIS A 201 5.53 7.41 26.47
C HIS A 201 5.13 6.86 25.09
N PRO A 202 4.03 6.09 24.98
CA PRO A 202 3.65 5.44 23.72
C PRO A 202 3.27 6.46 22.63
N GLU A 203 2.88 7.68 22.99
CA GLU A 203 2.64 8.78 22.05
C GLU A 203 3.89 9.10 21.21
N LYS A 204 5.10 8.99 21.75
CA LYS A 204 6.34 9.24 21.01
C LYS A 204 6.57 8.23 19.90
N PHE A 205 6.22 6.97 20.15
CA PHE A 205 6.28 5.94 19.12
C PHE A 205 5.32 6.26 17.97
N VAL A 206 4.07 6.64 18.28
CA VAL A 206 3.07 6.97 17.26
C VAL A 206 3.43 8.27 16.52
N GLU A 207 3.98 9.27 17.20
CA GLU A 207 4.54 10.48 16.57
C GLU A 207 5.67 10.12 15.61
N GLY A 208 6.54 9.19 15.98
CA GLY A 208 7.57 8.64 15.10
C GLY A 208 6.97 8.01 13.84
N LEU A 209 5.94 7.18 13.96
CA LEU A 209 5.21 6.62 12.80
C LEU A 209 4.63 7.70 11.89
N TYR A 210 4.11 8.80 12.47
CA TYR A 210 3.59 9.93 11.70
C TYR A 210 4.71 10.66 10.94
N LYS A 211 5.87 10.87 11.57
CA LYS A 211 7.06 11.47 10.92
C LYS A 211 7.55 10.63 9.74
N LEU A 212 7.49 9.29 9.85
CA LEU A 212 7.78 8.38 8.75
C LEU A 212 6.75 8.46 7.60
N GLY A 213 5.69 9.26 7.73
CA GLY A 213 4.68 9.46 6.70
C GLY A 213 3.57 8.40 6.67
N LEU A 214 3.52 7.45 7.63
CA LEU A 214 2.55 6.36 7.62
C LEU A 214 1.10 6.81 7.81
N SER A 215 0.86 8.00 8.36
CA SER A 215 -0.48 8.60 8.49
C SER A 215 -0.79 9.65 7.43
N THR A 216 0.12 9.85 6.45
CA THR A 216 -0.04 10.88 5.41
C THR A 216 -1.18 10.52 4.46
N PRO A 217 -2.15 11.42 4.25
CA PRO A 217 -3.13 11.26 3.19
C PRO A 217 -2.45 11.32 1.82
N LEU A 218 -2.74 10.35 0.95
CA LEU A 218 -2.13 10.32 -0.39
C LEU A 218 -2.89 11.20 -1.39
N GLU A 219 -4.16 11.55 -1.10
CA GLU A 219 -5.02 12.38 -1.96
C GLU A 219 -5.00 11.89 -3.41
N LEU A 220 -5.30 10.60 -3.60
CA LEU A 220 -5.25 9.96 -4.90
C LEU A 220 -6.36 10.47 -5.82
N ASP A 221 -6.05 10.58 -7.11
CA ASP A 221 -6.98 11.01 -8.17
C ASP A 221 -7.94 9.86 -8.59
N ILE A 222 -8.31 9.01 -7.62
CA ILE A 222 -9.22 7.87 -7.79
C ILE A 222 -10.36 7.97 -6.78
N PRO A 223 -11.60 8.17 -7.22
CA PRO A 223 -12.75 8.20 -6.34
C PRO A 223 -12.90 6.90 -5.54
N GLY A 224 -13.26 7.04 -4.27
CA GLY A 224 -13.40 5.89 -3.36
C GLY A 224 -12.09 5.38 -2.74
N ALA A 225 -10.96 6.02 -3.01
CA ALA A 225 -9.73 5.77 -2.27
C ALA A 225 -9.88 6.14 -0.79
N ALA A 226 -9.19 5.40 0.08
CA ALA A 226 -9.17 5.69 1.51
C ALA A 226 -8.55 7.07 1.78
N LYS A 227 -9.18 7.86 2.65
CA LYS A 227 -8.75 9.24 2.91
C LYS A 227 -7.40 9.30 3.61
N LYS A 228 -7.17 8.44 4.60
CA LYS A 228 -5.89 8.29 5.31
C LYS A 228 -5.85 6.98 6.08
N PRO A 229 -4.64 6.47 6.40
CA PRO A 229 -4.47 5.36 7.34
C PRO A 229 -5.02 5.67 8.73
N ASN A 230 -5.47 4.63 9.42
CA ASN A 230 -5.95 4.70 10.80
C ASN A 230 -4.85 4.17 11.74
N ILE A 231 -4.01 5.07 12.25
CA ILE A 231 -3.02 4.80 13.29
C ILE A 231 -3.39 5.69 14.48
N ARG A 232 -3.86 5.06 15.57
CA ARG A 232 -4.44 5.79 16.70
C ARG A 232 -3.35 6.38 17.60
N MET A 233 -3.53 7.65 17.97
CA MET A 233 -2.75 8.25 19.05
C MET A 233 -3.26 7.71 20.41
N PRO A 234 -2.35 7.36 21.34
CA PRO A 234 -2.72 6.90 22.67
C PRO A 234 -3.57 7.94 23.41
N ASN A 235 -4.66 7.50 24.01
CA ASN A 235 -5.44 8.27 24.97
C ASN A 235 -6.04 7.36 26.05
N LYS A 236 -6.60 7.94 27.13
CA LYS A 236 -7.11 7.19 28.27
C LYS A 236 -8.25 6.23 27.92
N ASP A 237 -9.01 6.52 26.87
CA ASP A 237 -10.24 5.80 26.54
C ASP A 237 -10.00 4.66 25.53
N ASN A 238 -8.92 4.74 24.75
CA ASN A 238 -8.70 3.83 23.61
C ASN A 238 -7.36 3.07 23.64
N TRP A 239 -6.56 3.18 24.71
CA TRP A 239 -5.25 2.57 24.78
C TRP A 239 -5.17 1.48 25.85
N SER A 240 -5.14 0.23 25.41
CA SER A 240 -4.96 -0.92 26.30
C SER A 240 -3.49 -1.11 26.67
N LYS A 241 -3.22 -1.86 27.75
CA LYS A 241 -1.84 -2.21 28.14
C LYS A 241 -1.07 -2.97 27.06
N THR A 242 -1.77 -3.66 26.16
CA THR A 242 -1.16 -4.44 25.07
C THR A 242 -1.08 -3.66 23.76
N ALA A 243 -1.73 -2.48 23.65
CA ALA A 243 -1.87 -1.76 22.39
C ALA A 243 -0.52 -1.43 21.72
N LEU A 244 0.45 -0.93 22.48
CA LEU A 244 1.78 -0.61 21.95
C LEU A 244 2.48 -1.83 21.34
N ALA A 245 2.55 -2.93 22.10
CA ALA A 245 3.21 -4.15 21.67
C ALA A 245 2.54 -4.77 20.43
N TRP A 246 1.20 -4.76 20.35
CA TRP A 246 0.48 -5.26 19.17
C TRP A 246 0.55 -4.31 17.98
N MET A 247 0.50 -3.00 18.22
CA MET A 247 0.71 -2.00 17.16
C MET A 247 2.09 -2.14 16.52
N SER A 248 3.12 -2.40 17.32
CA SER A 248 4.50 -2.53 16.81
C SER A 248 4.68 -3.66 15.80
N ILE A 249 3.81 -4.65 15.80
CA ILE A 249 3.82 -5.79 14.87
C ILE A 249 2.69 -5.73 13.83
N GLY A 250 2.01 -4.56 13.72
CA GLY A 250 1.05 -4.24 12.66
C GLY A 250 -0.39 -4.64 12.93
N TYR A 251 -0.76 -4.86 14.19
CA TYR A 251 -2.15 -4.92 14.64
C TYR A 251 -2.60 -3.56 15.20
N GLU A 252 -3.87 -3.41 15.52
CA GLU A 252 -4.41 -2.14 16.07
C GLU A 252 -4.28 -0.93 15.10
N THR A 253 -3.87 -1.15 13.86
CA THR A 253 -3.72 -0.14 12.81
C THR A 253 -4.42 -0.60 11.55
N GLN A 254 -4.83 0.34 10.69
CA GLN A 254 -5.42 0.02 9.41
C GLN A 254 -4.77 0.90 8.33
N VAL A 255 -4.14 0.26 7.35
CA VAL A 255 -3.36 0.93 6.31
C VAL A 255 -3.75 0.35 4.96
N PRO A 256 -4.12 1.18 3.97
CA PRO A 256 -4.36 0.69 2.61
C PRO A 256 -3.08 0.12 1.98
N PRO A 257 -3.19 -0.89 1.10
CA PRO A 257 -2.03 -1.48 0.44
C PRO A 257 -1.13 -0.45 -0.25
N ILE A 258 -1.72 0.53 -0.93
CA ILE A 258 -0.97 1.58 -1.62
C ILE A 258 -0.19 2.50 -0.65
N ASN A 259 -0.69 2.73 0.57
CA ASN A 259 0.04 3.49 1.57
C ASN A 259 1.25 2.71 2.10
N THR A 260 1.09 1.39 2.30
CA THR A 260 2.22 0.51 2.65
C THR A 260 3.27 0.54 1.55
N LEU A 261 2.87 0.42 0.28
CA LEU A 261 3.79 0.53 -0.85
C LEU A 261 4.50 1.88 -0.89
N THR A 262 3.77 2.99 -0.69
CA THR A 262 4.34 4.35 -0.70
C THR A 262 5.40 4.53 0.40
N PHE A 263 5.18 3.95 1.58
CA PHE A 263 6.18 3.93 2.65
C PHE A 263 7.46 3.17 2.25
N TYR A 264 7.32 1.95 1.71
CA TYR A 264 8.47 1.19 1.22
C TYR A 264 9.17 1.85 0.03
N ASN A 265 8.39 2.48 -0.84
CA ASN A 265 8.94 3.28 -1.94
C ASN A 265 9.79 4.45 -1.42
N ALA A 266 9.38 5.10 -0.34
CA ALA A 266 10.17 6.18 0.26
C ALA A 266 11.49 5.66 0.84
N ILE A 267 11.53 4.45 1.44
CA ILE A 267 12.78 3.81 1.85
C ILE A 267 13.69 3.56 0.65
N ALA A 268 13.15 3.01 -0.43
CA ALA A 268 13.89 2.74 -1.68
C ALA A 268 14.35 4.03 -2.39
N ASN A 269 13.66 5.14 -2.14
CA ASN A 269 13.95 6.47 -2.68
C ASN A 269 14.77 7.35 -1.71
N ASP A 270 15.68 6.73 -0.96
CA ASP A 270 16.60 7.40 -0.06
C ASP A 270 15.90 8.34 0.97
N GLY A 271 14.70 7.94 1.41
CA GLY A 271 13.88 8.66 2.37
C GLY A 271 12.91 9.68 1.76
N VAL A 272 12.90 9.89 0.47
CA VAL A 272 11.98 10.82 -0.21
C VAL A 272 10.67 10.13 -0.53
N MET A 273 9.57 10.55 0.12
CA MET A 273 8.24 10.03 -0.15
C MET A 273 7.57 10.81 -1.28
N VAL A 274 7.20 10.14 -2.35
CA VAL A 274 6.49 10.69 -3.51
C VAL A 274 5.05 10.19 -3.57
N LYS A 275 4.12 11.04 -4.07
CA LYS A 275 2.71 10.67 -4.28
C LYS A 275 2.61 9.62 -5.39
N PRO A 276 1.87 8.51 -5.18
CA PRO A 276 1.51 7.61 -6.27
C PRO A 276 0.76 8.36 -7.37
N LYS A 277 1.19 8.20 -8.61
CA LYS A 277 0.71 8.92 -9.78
C LYS A 277 0.19 7.95 -10.83
N PHE A 278 -1.03 8.18 -11.33
CA PHE A 278 -1.71 7.32 -12.32
C PHE A 278 -1.79 7.95 -13.70
N VAL A 279 -1.64 9.28 -13.79
CA VAL A 279 -1.69 10.04 -15.03
C VAL A 279 -0.34 10.69 -15.27
N LYS A 280 0.16 10.56 -16.50
CA LYS A 280 1.41 11.14 -16.95
C LYS A 280 1.19 12.51 -17.56
N SER A 281 0.19 12.63 -18.46
CA SER A 281 -0.12 13.87 -19.15
C SER A 281 -1.57 13.89 -19.65
N ILE A 282 -2.04 15.09 -19.93
CA ILE A 282 -3.30 15.36 -20.61
C ILE A 282 -2.96 15.86 -22.03
N VAL A 283 -3.63 15.30 -23.02
CA VAL A 283 -3.38 15.55 -24.45
C VAL A 283 -4.66 16.09 -25.08
N LYS A 284 -4.56 17.08 -25.93
CA LYS A 284 -5.66 17.60 -26.76
C LYS A 284 -5.20 17.75 -28.19
N ASP A 285 -5.98 17.20 -29.12
CA ASP A 285 -5.70 17.24 -30.57
C ASP A 285 -4.28 16.74 -30.92
N GLY A 286 -3.77 15.75 -30.13
CA GLY A 286 -2.43 15.16 -30.29
C GLY A 286 -1.29 15.95 -29.64
N GLU A 287 -1.57 17.08 -29.01
CA GLU A 287 -0.58 17.89 -28.30
C GLU A 287 -0.73 17.76 -26.78
N VAL A 288 0.39 17.70 -26.07
CA VAL A 288 0.40 17.70 -24.60
C VAL A 288 0.05 19.09 -24.09
N VAL A 289 -1.10 19.19 -23.42
CA VAL A 289 -1.58 20.45 -22.83
C VAL A 289 -1.22 20.57 -21.35
N GLU A 290 -0.97 19.44 -20.67
CA GLU A 290 -0.56 19.41 -19.28
C GLU A 290 0.31 18.16 -19.01
N GLU A 291 1.44 18.35 -18.34
CA GLU A 291 2.23 17.26 -17.75
C GLU A 291 1.97 17.20 -16.26
N VAL A 292 1.73 15.99 -15.72
CA VAL A 292 1.55 15.77 -14.28
C VAL A 292 2.92 15.54 -13.62
N PRO A 293 3.43 16.49 -12.86
CA PRO A 293 4.75 16.36 -12.24
C PRO A 293 4.76 15.36 -11.09
N THR A 294 5.95 14.88 -10.72
CA THR A 294 6.15 14.12 -9.48
C THR A 294 5.93 15.05 -8.28
N LYS A 295 5.00 14.67 -7.40
CA LYS A 295 4.71 15.39 -6.16
C LYS A 295 5.43 14.75 -4.98
N VAL A 296 6.32 15.48 -4.33
CA VAL A 296 6.95 15.07 -3.08
C VAL A 296 5.98 15.31 -1.92
N LEU A 297 5.66 14.25 -1.16
CA LEU A 297 4.82 14.29 0.04
C LEU A 297 5.63 14.59 1.30
N ASN A 298 6.80 13.98 1.39
CA ASN A 298 7.75 14.21 2.48
C ASN A 298 9.18 14.13 1.91
N PRO A 299 9.98 15.18 2.02
CA PRO A 299 11.34 15.19 1.47
C PRO A 299 12.33 14.31 2.25
N SER A 300 12.00 13.93 3.48
CA SER A 300 12.84 13.06 4.30
C SER A 300 12.01 12.40 5.40
N ILE A 301 11.70 11.12 5.23
CA ILE A 301 10.94 10.36 6.25
C ILE A 301 11.79 9.98 7.46
N ALA A 302 13.11 9.92 7.30
CA ALA A 302 14.08 9.62 8.37
C ALA A 302 15.45 10.15 7.95
N SER A 303 16.41 10.15 8.91
CA SER A 303 17.80 10.53 8.64
C SER A 303 18.47 9.59 7.63
N PRO A 304 19.44 10.05 6.85
CA PRO A 304 20.20 9.19 5.91
C PRO A 304 20.78 7.95 6.57
N LYS A 305 21.23 8.07 7.82
CA LYS A 305 21.75 6.94 8.61
C LYS A 305 20.68 5.86 8.83
N THR A 306 19.49 6.25 9.23
CA THR A 306 18.38 5.31 9.46
C THR A 306 17.94 4.65 8.16
N ILE A 307 17.90 5.42 7.07
CA ILE A 307 17.56 4.89 5.74
C ILE A 307 18.58 3.83 5.29
N ASP A 308 19.88 4.11 5.38
CA ASP A 308 20.94 3.17 5.01
C ASP A 308 20.87 1.88 5.84
N GLN A 309 20.68 2.02 7.17
CA GLN A 309 20.54 0.88 8.05
C GLN A 309 19.34 0.00 7.68
N ILE A 310 18.18 0.60 7.41
CA ILE A 310 16.98 -0.17 7.09
C ILE A 310 17.03 -0.78 5.69
N GLN A 311 17.60 -0.11 4.70
CA GLN A 311 17.85 -0.66 3.36
C GLN A 311 18.73 -1.91 3.46
N THR A 312 19.84 -1.84 4.22
CA THR A 312 20.74 -2.98 4.47
C THR A 312 20.02 -4.13 5.15
N ILE A 313 19.16 -3.86 6.15
CA ILE A 313 18.39 -4.91 6.84
C ILE A 313 17.38 -5.55 5.88
N LEU A 314 16.66 -4.76 5.09
CA LEU A 314 15.66 -5.27 4.13
C LEU A 314 16.29 -6.11 3.01
N GLU A 315 17.52 -5.80 2.58
CA GLU A 315 18.28 -6.64 1.66
C GLU A 315 18.59 -8.01 2.29
N LYS A 316 19.01 -8.02 3.57
CA LYS A 316 19.26 -9.27 4.31
C LYS A 316 17.99 -10.08 4.56
N VAL A 317 16.82 -9.45 4.68
CA VAL A 317 15.54 -10.18 4.74
C VAL A 317 15.35 -11.05 3.50
N VAL A 318 15.76 -10.57 2.31
CA VAL A 318 15.63 -11.31 1.05
C VAL A 318 16.82 -12.23 0.82
N SER A 319 18.05 -11.77 1.02
CA SER A 319 19.25 -12.59 0.73
C SER A 319 19.43 -13.74 1.74
N GLU A 320 19.11 -13.54 3.00
CA GLU A 320 19.40 -14.49 4.09
C GLU A 320 18.18 -14.86 4.95
N GLY A 321 17.11 -14.05 4.91
CA GLY A 321 15.93 -14.17 5.77
C GLY A 321 14.75 -14.91 5.15
N LEU A 322 13.54 -14.57 5.62
CA LEU A 322 12.29 -15.20 5.17
C LEU A 322 11.86 -14.78 3.76
N GLY A 323 12.45 -13.72 3.20
CA GLY A 323 12.15 -13.21 1.85
C GLY A 323 12.87 -13.94 0.71
N LYS A 324 13.66 -14.99 0.97
CA LYS A 324 14.51 -15.67 -0.02
C LYS A 324 13.82 -16.06 -1.33
N ARG A 325 12.52 -16.37 -1.28
CA ARG A 325 11.76 -16.73 -2.50
C ARG A 325 11.63 -15.58 -3.49
N ALA A 326 11.72 -14.33 -3.03
CA ALA A 326 11.68 -13.13 -3.88
C ALA A 326 13.07 -12.75 -4.44
N GLY A 327 14.13 -13.42 -4.00
CA GLY A 327 15.50 -13.13 -4.42
C GLY A 327 15.72 -13.39 -5.92
N SER A 328 16.60 -12.59 -6.51
CA SER A 328 17.03 -12.70 -7.91
C SER A 328 18.55 -12.95 -7.99
N LYS A 329 18.98 -13.65 -9.04
CA LYS A 329 20.40 -13.78 -9.36
C LYS A 329 20.93 -12.58 -10.17
N GLN A 330 20.05 -11.78 -10.73
CA GLN A 330 20.38 -10.67 -11.61
C GLN A 330 20.27 -9.31 -10.94
N PHE A 331 19.42 -9.22 -9.89
CA PHE A 331 19.11 -7.97 -9.21
C PHE A 331 19.23 -8.13 -7.71
N SER A 332 19.65 -7.07 -7.01
CA SER A 332 19.49 -6.96 -5.57
C SER A 332 18.01 -6.68 -5.27
N VAL A 333 17.43 -7.47 -4.39
CA VAL A 333 16.03 -7.33 -3.98
C VAL A 333 15.97 -7.12 -2.49
N SER A 334 15.29 -6.08 -2.08
CA SER A 334 15.05 -5.74 -0.67
C SER A 334 13.55 -5.78 -0.37
N GLY A 335 13.16 -6.19 0.82
CA GLY A 335 11.74 -6.18 1.16
C GLY A 335 11.38 -6.87 2.44
N LYS A 336 10.08 -6.98 2.70
CA LYS A 336 9.52 -7.58 3.91
C LYS A 336 8.29 -8.41 3.59
N THR A 337 8.25 -9.59 4.15
CA THR A 337 7.06 -10.44 4.16
C THR A 337 6.21 -10.17 5.40
N GLY A 338 4.91 -10.33 5.28
CA GLY A 338 3.97 -10.19 6.37
C GLY A 338 2.85 -11.20 6.29
N THR A 339 2.31 -11.53 7.45
CA THR A 339 1.11 -12.33 7.60
C THR A 339 0.31 -11.72 8.75
N ALA A 340 -0.95 -11.42 8.53
CA ALA A 340 -1.84 -10.91 9.55
C ALA A 340 -3.11 -11.76 9.63
N GLN A 341 -3.64 -11.97 10.83
CA GLN A 341 -4.95 -12.56 11.01
C GLN A 341 -6.03 -11.55 10.62
N VAL A 342 -7.15 -12.03 10.11
CA VAL A 342 -8.28 -11.17 9.75
C VAL A 342 -9.07 -10.83 11.00
N SER A 343 -9.17 -9.54 11.32
CA SER A 343 -9.96 -9.04 12.43
C SER A 343 -11.46 -9.20 12.15
N GLN A 344 -12.22 -9.62 13.18
CA GLN A 344 -13.69 -9.65 13.20
C GLN A 344 -14.26 -8.56 14.11
N GLY A 345 -13.51 -7.50 14.36
CA GLY A 345 -13.89 -6.44 15.27
C GLY A 345 -13.96 -6.95 16.71
N ARG A 346 -15.12 -6.79 17.39
CA ARG A 346 -15.31 -7.21 18.79
C ARG A 346 -15.18 -8.71 19.02
N ASP A 347 -15.37 -9.52 17.98
CA ASP A 347 -15.29 -10.99 18.05
C ASP A 347 -13.86 -11.53 17.93
N GLY A 348 -12.86 -10.63 17.87
CA GLY A 348 -11.43 -10.99 17.80
C GLY A 348 -10.96 -11.31 16.37
N TYR A 349 -10.15 -12.37 16.21
CA TYR A 349 -9.57 -12.76 14.93
C TYR A 349 -10.17 -14.06 14.39
N LYS A 350 -10.43 -14.09 13.08
CA LYS A 350 -10.98 -15.26 12.40
C LYS A 350 -9.94 -16.38 12.33
N SER A 351 -10.27 -17.53 12.87
CA SER A 351 -9.38 -18.70 12.82
C SER A 351 -9.22 -19.21 11.38
N GLY A 352 -7.98 -19.46 10.97
CA GLY A 352 -7.66 -20.03 9.65
C GLY A 352 -7.80 -19.09 8.46
N VAL A 353 -8.09 -17.81 8.69
CA VAL A 353 -8.10 -16.78 7.62
C VAL A 353 -6.97 -15.81 7.85
N MET A 354 -6.11 -15.64 6.84
CA MET A 354 -4.90 -14.84 6.91
C MET A 354 -4.83 -13.87 5.74
N HIS A 355 -4.30 -12.68 6.00
CA HIS A 355 -3.80 -11.78 4.97
C HIS A 355 -2.30 -12.03 4.79
N TYR A 356 -1.87 -12.28 3.57
CA TYR A 356 -0.46 -12.33 3.20
C TYR A 356 -0.10 -11.01 2.54
N LEU A 357 0.85 -10.30 3.14
CA LEU A 357 1.33 -9.02 2.63
C LEU A 357 2.82 -9.12 2.34
N VAL A 358 3.23 -8.55 1.23
CA VAL A 358 4.65 -8.45 0.88
C VAL A 358 4.91 -7.07 0.28
N SER A 359 6.07 -6.52 0.55
CA SER A 359 6.56 -5.32 -0.11
C SER A 359 8.02 -5.52 -0.45
N PHE A 360 8.36 -5.43 -1.73
CA PHE A 360 9.72 -5.63 -2.26
C PHE A 360 10.12 -4.47 -3.17
N CYS A 361 11.40 -4.21 -3.19
CA CYS A 361 12.05 -3.23 -4.06
C CYS A 361 13.30 -3.86 -4.69
#